data_baf9994c495273dfe6e44d3029fc66d2
#
_entry.id   baf9994c495273dfe6e44d3029fc66d2
#
_cell.length_a   1.000
_cell.length_b   1.000
_cell.length_c   1.000
_cell.angle_alpha   90.00
_cell.angle_beta   90.00
_cell.angle_gamma   90.00
#
_symmetry.space_group_name_H-M   'P 1'
#
loop_
_entity.id
_entity.type
_entity.pdbx_description
1 polymer ?
#
loop_
_entity_poly.entity_id
_entity_poly.type
_entity_poly.pdbx_seq_one_letter_code
_entity_poly.pdbx_strand_id
1 'polypeptide(L)'
;MNYSYFPGCTLKTKGAQLDRAGRLAAEKLGFSLCEIPEWQCCGAVYPQANDEIATRLASIRALAAARDAGQPLVSLCSACHHVLKRVNGDMQSNESICTKANNYLKLDPPYTGETRVLHYLEVLRDEIGWDKVRQAVVKPLTGKKIGAYYGCMLLRPSREMQFDDPENPHILEDFIRAIGAEPVIYAQRNECCGGYMAVENKSYAARQAQKILDNANAQGADLLITACPLCMYNLVQNTDQSCPVVYFTELLAEALGCGEEDV
;
A
#
# COMPACT_ATOMS: atom_id res chain seq x y z
N MET A 1 10.08 -1.34 17.70
CA MET A 1 8.77 -0.65 17.53
C MET A 1 7.74 -1.68 17.12
N ASN A 2 6.50 -1.63 17.65
CA ASN A 2 5.45 -2.58 17.31
C ASN A 2 4.29 -1.84 16.66
N TYR A 3 3.76 -2.42 15.60
CA TYR A 3 2.61 -1.88 14.87
C TYR A 3 1.52 -2.93 14.78
N SER A 4 0.27 -2.56 15.00
CA SER A 4 -0.88 -3.36 14.60
C SER A 4 -0.88 -3.46 13.08
N TYR A 5 -1.04 -4.66 12.54
CA TYR A 5 -0.90 -4.91 11.12
C TYR A 5 -2.20 -5.42 10.50
N PHE A 6 -2.63 -4.74 9.45
CA PHE A 6 -3.76 -5.16 8.62
C PHE A 6 -3.25 -5.77 7.30
N PRO A 7 -3.23 -7.10 7.14
CA PRO A 7 -2.72 -7.72 5.92
C PRO A 7 -3.65 -7.52 4.72
N GLY A 8 -4.96 -7.60 4.96
CA GLY A 8 -5.96 -7.61 3.91
C GLY A 8 -6.05 -8.93 3.13
N CYS A 9 -7.14 -9.10 2.37
CA CYS A 9 -7.48 -10.40 1.76
C CYS A 9 -6.48 -10.84 0.66
N THR A 10 -5.97 -9.91 -0.13
CA THR A 10 -5.07 -10.24 -1.26
C THR A 10 -3.70 -10.72 -0.77
N LEU A 11 -3.19 -10.18 0.33
CA LEU A 11 -1.89 -10.58 0.88
C LEU A 11 -1.93 -11.99 1.50
N LYS A 12 -3.10 -12.49 1.83
CA LYS A 12 -3.29 -13.89 2.27
C LYS A 12 -3.48 -14.86 1.10
N THR A 13 -3.46 -14.37 -0.12
CA THR A 13 -3.68 -15.16 -1.34
C THR A 13 -2.65 -14.78 -2.43
N LYS A 14 -3.08 -14.11 -3.48
CA LYS A 14 -2.27 -13.80 -4.66
C LYS A 14 -1.14 -12.78 -4.45
N GLY A 15 -1.19 -11.99 -3.40
CA GLY A 15 -0.17 -11.01 -3.02
C GLY A 15 0.67 -11.45 -1.83
N ALA A 16 0.79 -12.75 -1.55
CA ALA A 16 1.52 -13.27 -0.39
C ALA A 16 3.01 -12.86 -0.38
N GLN A 17 3.62 -12.67 -1.55
CA GLN A 17 5.00 -12.18 -1.67
C GLN A 17 5.16 -10.78 -1.05
N LEU A 18 4.21 -9.86 -1.31
CA LEU A 18 4.21 -8.53 -0.68
C LEU A 18 4.22 -8.63 0.86
N ASP A 19 3.41 -9.53 1.42
CA ASP A 19 3.32 -9.74 2.88
C ASP A 19 4.60 -10.36 3.45
N ARG A 20 5.06 -11.49 2.90
CA ARG A 20 6.24 -12.19 3.39
C ARG A 20 7.49 -11.31 3.33
N ALA A 21 7.78 -10.74 2.17
CA ALA A 21 8.92 -9.85 2.00
C ALA A 21 8.86 -8.64 2.94
N GLY A 22 7.65 -8.05 3.13
CA GLY A 22 7.45 -6.93 4.04
C GLY A 22 7.71 -7.30 5.50
N ARG A 23 7.29 -8.47 5.96
CA ARG A 23 7.54 -8.97 7.34
C ARG A 23 9.02 -9.23 7.58
N LEU A 24 9.69 -9.91 6.64
CA LEU A 24 11.13 -10.17 6.72
C LEU A 24 11.94 -8.86 6.77
N ALA A 25 11.60 -7.92 5.91
CA ALA A 25 12.25 -6.61 5.90
C ALA A 25 12.01 -5.83 7.20
N ALA A 26 10.80 -5.91 7.77
CA ALA A 26 10.48 -5.28 9.06
C ALA A 26 11.38 -5.82 10.19
N GLU A 27 11.53 -7.13 10.29
CA GLU A 27 12.41 -7.79 11.27
C GLU A 27 13.86 -7.33 11.13
N LYS A 28 14.38 -7.29 9.90
CA LYS A 28 15.73 -6.80 9.61
C LYS A 28 15.95 -5.33 10.00
N LEU A 29 14.89 -4.51 9.85
CA LEU A 29 14.93 -3.08 10.21
C LEU A 29 14.59 -2.82 11.69
N GLY A 30 14.28 -3.87 12.47
CA GLY A 30 14.07 -3.80 13.91
C GLY A 30 12.68 -3.31 14.33
N PHE A 31 11.64 -3.59 13.55
CA PHE A 31 10.25 -3.36 13.94
C PHE A 31 9.36 -4.57 13.64
N SER A 32 8.22 -4.66 14.33
CA SER A 32 7.33 -5.82 14.25
C SER A 32 5.96 -5.44 13.72
N LEU A 33 5.41 -6.29 12.88
CA LEU A 33 4.05 -6.21 12.34
C LEU A 33 3.18 -7.25 13.07
N CYS A 34 2.42 -6.80 14.08
CA CYS A 34 1.51 -7.64 14.85
C CYS A 34 0.17 -7.70 14.15
N GLU A 35 -0.14 -8.82 13.50
CA GLU A 35 -1.40 -8.99 12.80
C GLU A 35 -2.59 -8.87 13.77
N ILE A 36 -3.54 -8.00 13.44
CA ILE A 36 -4.76 -7.84 14.25
C ILE A 36 -5.63 -9.09 14.13
N PRO A 37 -6.24 -9.56 15.22
CA PRO A 37 -7.12 -10.72 15.18
C PRO A 37 -8.42 -10.40 14.42
N GLU A 38 -9.03 -11.42 13.86
CA GLU A 38 -10.39 -11.39 13.27
C GLU A 38 -10.65 -10.26 12.25
N TRP A 39 -9.60 -9.82 11.55
CA TRP A 39 -9.77 -8.81 10.51
C TRP A 39 -10.63 -9.35 9.35
N GLN A 40 -11.37 -8.47 8.71
CA GLN A 40 -12.18 -8.75 7.53
C GLN A 40 -11.68 -7.90 6.34
N CYS A 41 -12.06 -8.29 5.12
CA CYS A 41 -11.70 -7.52 3.93
C CYS A 41 -12.11 -6.04 4.07
N CYS A 42 -11.22 -5.12 3.70
CA CYS A 42 -11.49 -3.67 3.75
C CYS A 42 -12.59 -3.21 2.78
N GLY A 43 -13.00 -4.07 1.83
CA GLY A 43 -14.01 -3.76 0.84
C GLY A 43 -13.50 -2.99 -0.40
N ALA A 44 -12.23 -2.61 -0.45
CA ALA A 44 -11.53 -1.91 -1.55
C ALA A 44 -12.30 -0.75 -2.22
N VAL A 45 -13.44 -1.02 -2.82
CA VAL A 45 -14.31 -0.06 -3.55
C VAL A 45 -15.50 0.47 -2.71
N TYR A 46 -15.36 0.48 -1.39
CA TYR A 46 -16.43 0.88 -0.47
C TYR A 46 -17.15 2.20 -0.84
N PRO A 47 -16.50 3.22 -1.43
CA PRO A 47 -17.21 4.46 -1.80
C PRO A 47 -18.26 4.28 -2.89
N GLN A 48 -18.24 3.14 -3.61
CA GLN A 48 -19.21 2.81 -4.67
C GLN A 48 -20.36 1.92 -4.17
N ALA A 49 -20.31 1.50 -2.91
CA ALA A 49 -21.35 0.65 -2.33
C ALA A 49 -22.58 1.47 -1.89
N ASN A 50 -23.74 0.84 -1.97
CA ASN A 50 -25.02 1.50 -1.66
C ASN A 50 -25.24 1.72 -0.15
N ASP A 51 -24.65 0.85 0.71
CA ASP A 51 -24.77 0.98 2.17
C ASP A 51 -23.53 1.64 2.76
N GLU A 52 -23.69 2.89 3.18
CA GLU A 52 -22.59 3.68 3.72
C GLU A 52 -22.08 3.17 5.09
N ILE A 53 -22.91 2.48 5.89
CA ILE A 53 -22.50 1.99 7.22
C ILE A 53 -21.89 0.59 7.10
N ALA A 54 -22.59 -0.35 6.47
CA ALA A 54 -22.13 -1.74 6.37
C ALA A 54 -20.73 -1.87 5.76
N THR A 55 -20.44 -1.08 4.75
CA THR A 55 -19.14 -1.08 4.04
C THR A 55 -17.96 -0.59 4.88
N ARG A 56 -18.22 0.12 5.98
CA ARG A 56 -17.19 0.64 6.89
C ARG A 56 -16.92 -0.24 8.10
N LEU A 57 -17.86 -1.11 8.47
CA LEU A 57 -17.83 -1.84 9.74
C LEU A 57 -16.57 -2.69 9.92
N ALA A 58 -16.13 -3.39 8.87
CA ALA A 58 -14.92 -4.21 8.90
C ALA A 58 -13.66 -3.36 9.19
N SER A 59 -13.55 -2.22 8.52
CA SER A 59 -12.43 -1.29 8.74
C SER A 59 -12.47 -0.66 10.13
N ILE A 60 -13.66 -0.29 10.63
CA ILE A 60 -13.82 0.28 11.98
C ILE A 60 -13.41 -0.73 13.06
N ARG A 61 -13.77 -2.03 12.93
CA ARG A 61 -13.31 -3.08 13.86
C ARG A 61 -11.79 -3.17 13.89
N ALA A 62 -11.14 -3.15 12.72
CA ALA A 62 -9.70 -3.20 12.62
C ALA A 62 -9.01 -1.98 13.26
N LEU A 63 -9.56 -0.80 13.02
CA LEU A 63 -9.09 0.46 13.59
C LEU A 63 -9.26 0.49 15.12
N ALA A 64 -10.42 0.05 15.62
CA ALA A 64 -10.68 -0.05 17.06
C ALA A 64 -9.74 -1.07 17.73
N ALA A 65 -9.49 -2.22 17.11
CA ALA A 65 -8.54 -3.21 17.63
C ALA A 65 -7.11 -2.65 17.76
N ALA A 66 -6.67 -1.84 16.79
CA ALA A 66 -5.37 -1.17 16.86
C ALA A 66 -5.33 -0.09 17.96
N ARG A 67 -6.42 0.68 18.14
CA ARG A 67 -6.58 1.62 19.26
C ARG A 67 -6.44 0.88 20.60
N ASP A 68 -7.14 -0.22 20.77
CA ASP A 68 -7.16 -1.00 22.00
C ASP A 68 -5.79 -1.62 22.31
N ALA A 69 -5.01 -1.93 21.26
CA ALA A 69 -3.61 -2.34 21.39
C ALA A 69 -2.65 -1.16 21.66
N GLY A 70 -3.12 0.09 21.62
CA GLY A 70 -2.29 1.29 21.77
C GLY A 70 -1.25 1.46 20.66
N GLN A 71 -1.54 0.97 19.45
CA GLN A 71 -0.58 0.93 18.34
C GLN A 71 -1.14 1.61 17.09
N PRO A 72 -0.29 2.26 16.26
CA PRO A 72 -0.68 2.64 14.90
C PRO A 72 -1.04 1.40 14.08
N LEU A 73 -1.99 1.55 13.14
CA LEU A 73 -2.37 0.50 12.20
C LEU A 73 -1.61 0.65 10.90
N VAL A 74 -0.85 -0.38 10.53
CA VAL A 74 -0.04 -0.41 9.30
C VAL A 74 -0.65 -1.36 8.29
N SER A 75 -0.60 -1.00 7.01
CA SER A 75 -0.88 -1.90 5.89
C SER A 75 0.16 -1.76 4.78
N LEU A 76 0.40 -2.85 4.04
CA LEU A 76 1.29 -2.91 2.87
C LEU A 76 0.54 -2.64 1.56
N CYS A 77 -0.77 -2.87 1.57
CA CYS A 77 -1.61 -2.75 0.38
C CYS A 77 -2.15 -1.33 0.25
N SER A 78 -1.84 -0.64 -0.85
CA SER A 78 -2.33 0.72 -1.14
C SER A 78 -3.86 0.83 -1.09
N ALA A 79 -4.58 -0.20 -1.55
CA ALA A 79 -6.05 -0.22 -1.51
C ALA A 79 -6.58 -0.33 -0.07
N CYS A 80 -5.97 -1.19 0.76
CA CYS A 80 -6.36 -1.31 2.16
C CYS A 80 -6.03 -0.03 2.94
N HIS A 81 -4.84 0.54 2.73
CA HIS A 81 -4.46 1.82 3.33
C HIS A 81 -5.46 2.93 2.98
N HIS A 82 -5.83 3.04 1.71
CA HIS A 82 -6.82 4.00 1.23
C HIS A 82 -8.15 3.89 1.97
N VAL A 83 -8.69 2.67 2.06
CA VAL A 83 -9.98 2.45 2.74
C VAL A 83 -9.89 2.75 4.23
N LEU A 84 -8.88 2.20 4.90
CA LEU A 84 -8.68 2.37 6.34
C LEU A 84 -8.52 3.85 6.71
N LYS A 85 -7.70 4.60 5.95
CA LYS A 85 -7.45 6.02 6.22
C LYS A 85 -8.69 6.87 6.00
N ARG A 86 -9.46 6.61 4.92
CA ARG A 86 -10.71 7.33 4.65
C ARG A 86 -11.82 7.00 5.65
N VAL A 87 -11.99 5.72 5.99
CA VAL A 87 -12.96 5.32 7.03
C VAL A 87 -12.61 5.94 8.37
N ASN A 88 -11.32 6.00 8.71
CA ASN A 88 -10.86 6.69 9.92
C ASN A 88 -11.23 8.19 9.90
N GLY A 89 -11.02 8.86 8.79
CA GLY A 89 -11.42 10.26 8.58
C GLY A 89 -12.95 10.45 8.64
N ASP A 90 -13.74 9.53 8.09
CA ASP A 90 -15.20 9.56 8.20
C ASP A 90 -15.66 9.47 9.67
N MET A 91 -15.01 8.64 10.51
CA MET A 91 -15.30 8.53 11.94
C MET A 91 -14.98 9.82 12.70
N GLN A 92 -13.99 10.59 12.27
CA GLN A 92 -13.61 11.88 12.86
C GLN A 92 -14.54 13.03 12.44
N SER A 93 -15.00 13.02 11.19
CA SER A 93 -15.62 14.18 10.55
C SER A 93 -17.14 14.05 10.35
N ASN A 94 -17.70 12.83 10.43
CA ASN A 94 -19.12 12.57 10.19
C ASN A 94 -19.79 11.93 11.41
N GLU A 95 -20.45 12.77 12.22
CA GLU A 95 -21.14 12.35 13.43
C GLU A 95 -22.21 11.27 13.19
N SER A 96 -22.96 11.35 12.07
CA SER A 96 -23.97 10.35 11.74
C SER A 96 -23.38 8.98 11.47
N ILE A 97 -22.28 8.91 10.71
CA ILE A 97 -21.56 7.66 10.45
C ILE A 97 -20.97 7.12 11.75
N CYS A 98 -20.30 7.97 12.52
CA CYS A 98 -19.68 7.62 13.79
C CYS A 98 -20.71 7.00 14.76
N THR A 99 -21.84 7.67 14.98
CA THR A 99 -22.90 7.21 15.88
C THR A 99 -23.52 5.90 15.41
N LYS A 100 -23.91 5.80 14.14
CA LYS A 100 -24.56 4.58 13.60
C LYS A 100 -23.62 3.38 13.64
N ALA A 101 -22.36 3.56 13.27
CA ALA A 101 -21.37 2.49 13.25
C ALA A 101 -21.08 1.96 14.68
N ASN A 102 -20.83 2.86 15.64
CA ASN A 102 -20.60 2.47 17.04
C ASN A 102 -21.81 1.76 17.65
N ASN A 103 -23.03 2.24 17.39
CA ASN A 103 -24.26 1.60 17.87
C ASN A 103 -24.43 0.18 17.30
N TYR A 104 -24.11 0.00 16.01
CA TYR A 104 -24.17 -1.32 15.37
C TYR A 104 -23.11 -2.28 15.91
N LEU A 105 -21.87 -1.81 16.02
CA LEU A 105 -20.73 -2.61 16.47
C LEU A 105 -20.72 -2.82 18.00
N LYS A 106 -21.46 -2.02 18.76
CA LYS A 106 -21.48 -2.02 20.23
C LYS A 106 -20.08 -1.88 20.83
N LEU A 107 -19.28 -0.97 20.25
CA LEU A 107 -17.93 -0.73 20.76
C LEU A 107 -17.99 0.02 22.10
N ASP A 108 -17.19 -0.45 23.07
CA ASP A 108 -17.02 0.17 24.38
C ASP A 108 -15.53 0.18 24.75
N PRO A 109 -14.88 1.35 24.80
CA PRO A 109 -15.42 2.67 24.44
C PRO A 109 -15.72 2.80 22.93
N PRO A 110 -16.63 3.72 22.54
CA PRO A 110 -16.90 4.03 21.13
C PRO A 110 -15.61 4.43 20.40
N TYR A 111 -15.51 4.08 19.12
CA TYR A 111 -14.41 4.49 18.26
C TYR A 111 -14.73 5.80 17.54
N THR A 112 -13.85 6.80 17.62
CA THR A 112 -14.05 8.15 17.05
C THR A 112 -12.95 8.55 16.06
N GLY A 113 -12.12 7.58 15.62
CA GLY A 113 -11.07 7.83 14.62
C GLY A 113 -9.69 8.13 15.22
N GLU A 114 -9.39 7.64 16.42
CA GLU A 114 -8.17 7.95 17.17
C GLU A 114 -6.92 7.26 16.62
N THR A 115 -7.10 6.14 15.90
CA THR A 115 -6.00 5.32 15.41
C THR A 115 -5.22 6.04 14.31
N ARG A 116 -3.90 6.12 14.47
CA ARG A 116 -3.02 6.57 13.40
C ARG A 116 -2.89 5.47 12.34
N VAL A 117 -3.29 5.75 11.10
CA VAL A 117 -3.23 4.82 9.98
C VAL A 117 -2.03 5.13 9.10
N LEU A 118 -1.15 4.15 8.88
CA LEU A 118 0.08 4.30 8.12
C LEU A 118 0.16 3.27 6.99
N HIS A 119 0.69 3.69 5.86
CA HIS A 119 1.24 2.76 4.88
C HIS A 119 2.66 2.34 5.31
N TYR A 120 3.08 1.14 4.97
CA TYR A 120 4.43 0.67 5.29
C TYR A 120 5.55 1.62 4.80
N LEU A 121 5.37 2.25 3.64
CA LEU A 121 6.30 3.25 3.13
C LEU A 121 6.38 4.50 4.03
N GLU A 122 5.28 4.90 4.67
CA GLU A 122 5.31 5.99 5.67
C GLU A 122 6.10 5.56 6.91
N VAL A 123 5.99 4.30 7.33
CA VAL A 123 6.84 3.77 8.42
C VAL A 123 8.32 3.83 8.05
N LEU A 124 8.67 3.44 6.82
CA LEU A 124 10.07 3.51 6.35
C LEU A 124 10.58 4.95 6.28
N ARG A 125 9.76 5.89 5.78
CA ARG A 125 10.14 7.31 5.64
C ARG A 125 10.22 8.03 6.98
N ASP A 126 9.16 7.92 7.80
CA ASP A 126 8.93 8.84 8.92
C ASP A 126 9.40 8.28 10.26
N GLU A 127 9.34 6.95 10.45
CA GLU A 127 9.66 6.30 11.73
C GLU A 127 11.06 5.67 11.73
N ILE A 128 11.43 5.03 10.63
CA ILE A 128 12.74 4.39 10.47
C ILE A 128 13.76 5.39 9.92
N GLY A 129 13.39 6.13 8.89
CA GLY A 129 14.23 7.05 8.15
C GLY A 129 15.08 6.37 7.07
N TRP A 130 15.22 7.03 5.92
CA TRP A 130 15.97 6.49 4.78
C TRP A 130 17.45 6.23 5.09
N ASP A 131 18.05 6.97 6.03
CA ASP A 131 19.44 6.75 6.44
C ASP A 131 19.63 5.39 7.10
N LYS A 132 18.69 4.99 7.97
CA LYS A 132 18.74 3.68 8.62
C LYS A 132 18.47 2.56 7.61
N VAL A 133 17.56 2.77 6.66
CA VAL A 133 17.34 1.81 5.56
C VAL A 133 18.64 1.63 4.76
N ARG A 134 19.30 2.72 4.34
CA ARG A 134 20.58 2.67 3.62
C ARG A 134 21.67 1.93 4.39
N GLN A 135 21.78 2.16 5.70
CA GLN A 135 22.76 1.49 6.55
C GLN A 135 22.50 -0.01 6.71
N ALA A 136 21.24 -0.43 6.63
CA ALA A 136 20.85 -1.84 6.73
C ALA A 136 21.00 -2.61 5.41
N VAL A 137 21.17 -1.93 4.28
CA VAL A 137 21.36 -2.55 2.97
C VAL A 137 22.71 -3.29 2.92
N VAL A 138 22.65 -4.58 2.63
CA VAL A 138 23.83 -5.45 2.48
C VAL A 138 24.09 -5.84 1.02
N LYS A 139 23.06 -5.78 0.17
CA LYS A 139 23.13 -6.05 -1.27
C LYS A 139 22.52 -4.86 -2.04
N PRO A 140 23.25 -3.75 -2.23
CA PRO A 140 22.72 -2.60 -2.94
C PRO A 140 22.40 -2.97 -4.40
N LEU A 141 21.26 -2.51 -4.90
CA LEU A 141 20.78 -2.78 -6.26
C LEU A 141 21.43 -1.85 -7.30
N THR A 142 22.75 -1.68 -7.20
CA THR A 142 23.54 -0.77 -8.02
C THR A 142 23.41 -1.07 -9.51
N GLY A 143 23.14 -0.03 -10.31
CA GLY A 143 23.00 -0.13 -11.76
C GLY A 143 21.60 -0.54 -12.24
N LYS A 144 20.69 -0.94 -11.34
CA LYS A 144 19.30 -1.17 -11.70
C LYS A 144 18.55 0.17 -11.83
N LYS A 145 17.83 0.37 -12.92
CA LYS A 145 16.97 1.52 -13.21
C LYS A 145 15.53 1.13 -12.92
N ILE A 146 14.95 1.70 -11.88
CA ILE A 146 13.67 1.25 -11.34
C ILE A 146 12.62 2.36 -11.46
N GLY A 147 11.50 2.09 -12.13
CA GLY A 147 10.36 2.96 -12.19
C GLY A 147 9.45 2.80 -10.95
N ALA A 148 9.14 3.91 -10.30
CA ALA A 148 8.14 3.93 -9.23
C ALA A 148 6.73 3.93 -9.81
N TYR A 149 5.84 3.05 -9.37
CA TYR A 149 4.44 3.10 -9.75
C TYR A 149 3.53 3.21 -8.52
N TYR A 150 3.01 4.40 -8.32
CA TYR A 150 2.11 4.76 -7.21
C TYR A 150 0.67 4.32 -7.44
N GLY A 151 0.23 4.39 -8.70
CA GLY A 151 -1.19 4.32 -9.03
C GLY A 151 -1.96 5.51 -8.45
N CYS A 152 -3.23 5.30 -8.10
CA CYS A 152 -4.10 6.39 -7.65
C CYS A 152 -4.36 6.41 -6.13
N MET A 153 -4.46 5.24 -5.48
CA MET A 153 -5.00 5.11 -4.13
C MET A 153 -4.11 5.61 -3.00
N LEU A 154 -2.79 5.63 -3.19
CA LEU A 154 -1.88 6.23 -2.20
C LEU A 154 -1.97 7.74 -2.18
N LEU A 155 -2.25 8.37 -3.34
CA LEU A 155 -2.10 9.80 -3.53
C LEU A 155 -3.43 10.57 -3.50
N ARG A 156 -4.54 9.92 -3.86
CA ARG A 156 -5.83 10.61 -4.07
C ARG A 156 -6.98 9.93 -3.30
N PRO A 157 -7.90 10.70 -2.70
CA PRO A 157 -7.91 12.16 -2.57
C PRO A 157 -6.78 12.66 -1.67
N SER A 158 -6.03 13.68 -2.12
CA SER A 158 -4.79 14.12 -1.44
C SER A 158 -5.04 14.68 -0.03
N ARG A 159 -6.19 15.31 0.18
CA ARG A 159 -6.58 15.87 1.48
C ARG A 159 -6.71 14.79 2.56
N GLU A 160 -7.30 13.64 2.23
CA GLU A 160 -7.49 12.51 3.15
C GLU A 160 -6.23 11.65 3.25
N MET A 161 -5.58 11.42 2.11
CA MET A 161 -4.43 10.52 2.06
C MET A 161 -3.18 11.11 2.69
N GLN A 162 -2.86 12.37 2.42
CA GLN A 162 -1.68 13.07 2.97
C GLN A 162 -0.40 12.22 2.91
N PHE A 163 -0.26 11.43 1.84
CA PHE A 163 0.81 10.45 1.71
C PHE A 163 2.07 11.08 1.11
N ASP A 164 1.89 11.82 0.00
CA ASP A 164 2.94 12.50 -0.74
C ASP A 164 2.29 13.55 -1.65
N ASP A 165 3.08 14.33 -2.39
CA ASP A 165 2.57 15.22 -3.43
C ASP A 165 1.85 14.38 -4.51
N PRO A 166 0.54 14.59 -4.76
CA PRO A 166 -0.21 13.78 -5.71
C PRO A 166 0.21 13.97 -7.17
N GLU A 167 0.83 15.13 -7.49
CA GLU A 167 1.27 15.45 -8.85
C GLU A 167 2.75 15.12 -9.09
N ASN A 168 3.57 15.21 -8.05
CA ASN A 168 4.99 14.92 -8.12
C ASN A 168 5.49 14.13 -6.88
N PRO A 169 5.04 12.88 -6.69
CA PRO A 169 5.41 12.09 -5.53
C PRO A 169 6.90 11.68 -5.54
N HIS A 170 7.48 11.46 -4.35
CA HIS A 170 8.89 11.16 -4.16
C HIS A 170 9.20 9.96 -3.27
N ILE A 171 8.25 9.49 -2.46
CA ILE A 171 8.52 8.47 -1.44
C ILE A 171 9.05 7.16 -2.01
N LEU A 172 8.56 6.69 -3.18
CA LEU A 172 9.06 5.50 -3.83
C LEU A 172 10.42 5.75 -4.52
N GLU A 173 10.64 6.93 -5.08
CA GLU A 173 11.94 7.29 -5.64
C GLU A 173 13.02 7.40 -4.56
N ASP A 174 12.68 7.94 -3.38
CA ASP A 174 13.60 7.99 -2.25
C ASP A 174 13.86 6.60 -1.68
N PHE A 175 12.84 5.74 -1.65
CA PHE A 175 12.99 4.32 -1.35
C PHE A 175 13.96 3.64 -2.33
N ILE A 176 13.80 3.83 -3.65
CA ILE A 176 14.68 3.25 -4.68
C ILE A 176 16.13 3.69 -4.46
N ARG A 177 16.36 4.98 -4.16
CA ARG A 177 17.71 5.48 -3.82
C ARG A 177 18.23 4.85 -2.53
N ALA A 178 17.37 4.64 -1.53
CA ALA A 178 17.77 4.07 -0.25
C ALA A 178 18.26 2.62 -0.37
N ILE A 179 17.73 1.84 -1.31
CA ILE A 179 18.18 0.47 -1.59
C ILE A 179 19.32 0.41 -2.63
N GLY A 180 19.89 1.55 -3.02
CA GLY A 180 21.07 1.63 -3.89
C GLY A 180 20.79 1.57 -5.39
N ALA A 181 19.55 1.72 -5.83
CA ALA A 181 19.13 1.74 -7.23
C ALA A 181 18.92 3.18 -7.75
N GLU A 182 18.73 3.32 -9.07
CA GLU A 182 18.44 4.57 -9.76
C GLU A 182 16.94 4.68 -10.07
N PRO A 183 16.23 5.72 -9.57
CA PRO A 183 14.83 5.90 -9.90
C PRO A 183 14.65 6.49 -11.30
N VAL A 184 13.74 5.90 -12.06
CA VAL A 184 13.31 6.39 -13.38
C VAL A 184 12.03 7.20 -13.22
N ILE A 185 12.08 8.46 -13.65
CA ILE A 185 10.93 9.37 -13.64
C ILE A 185 10.20 9.28 -14.97
N TYR A 186 8.91 8.99 -14.92
CA TYR A 186 8.06 8.89 -16.11
C TYR A 186 6.64 9.43 -15.81
N ALA A 187 5.97 9.91 -16.85
CA ALA A 187 4.73 10.69 -16.69
C ALA A 187 3.55 9.88 -16.13
N GLN A 188 3.50 8.56 -16.38
CA GLN A 188 2.37 7.71 -15.99
C GLN A 188 2.49 7.11 -14.58
N ARG A 189 3.50 7.48 -13.79
CA ARG A 189 3.80 6.83 -12.49
C ARG A 189 2.73 7.02 -11.41
N ASN A 190 1.93 8.09 -11.51
CA ASN A 190 0.84 8.43 -10.59
C ASN A 190 -0.56 8.39 -11.23
N GLU A 191 -0.66 7.82 -12.45
CA GLU A 191 -1.93 7.61 -13.13
C GLU A 191 -2.61 6.30 -12.71
N CYS A 192 -3.93 6.20 -12.92
CA CYS A 192 -4.67 4.99 -12.56
C CYS A 192 -4.43 3.87 -13.57
N CYS A 193 -4.12 2.66 -13.10
CA CYS A 193 -3.99 1.48 -13.96
C CYS A 193 -5.32 1.02 -14.60
N GLY A 194 -6.46 1.56 -14.19
CA GLY A 194 -7.77 1.11 -14.66
C GLY A 194 -8.25 -0.21 -14.02
N GLY A 195 -7.59 -0.72 -12.98
CA GLY A 195 -7.89 -2.04 -12.40
C GLY A 195 -9.34 -2.21 -11.94
N TYR A 196 -10.01 -1.16 -11.47
CA TYR A 196 -11.43 -1.22 -11.11
C TYR A 196 -12.35 -1.44 -12.31
N MET A 197 -11.93 -1.02 -13.49
CA MET A 197 -12.69 -1.21 -14.72
C MET A 197 -12.48 -2.58 -15.34
N ALA A 198 -11.55 -3.39 -14.84
CA ALA A 198 -11.17 -4.67 -15.46
C ALA A 198 -12.32 -5.68 -15.55
N VAL A 199 -13.30 -5.62 -14.64
CA VAL A 199 -14.47 -6.49 -14.65
C VAL A 199 -15.51 -6.03 -15.67
N GLU A 200 -15.71 -4.72 -15.80
CA GLU A 200 -16.70 -4.11 -16.69
C GLU A 200 -16.15 -3.90 -18.11
N ASN A 201 -14.91 -3.42 -18.20
CA ASN A 201 -14.26 -3.09 -19.47
C ASN A 201 -12.77 -3.51 -19.44
N LYS A 202 -12.52 -4.81 -19.66
CA LYS A 202 -11.18 -5.38 -19.66
C LYS A 202 -10.24 -4.71 -20.67
N SER A 203 -10.75 -4.38 -21.86
CA SER A 203 -9.94 -3.74 -22.90
C SER A 203 -9.48 -2.33 -22.53
N TYR A 204 -10.30 -1.59 -21.81
CA TYR A 204 -9.91 -0.28 -21.26
C TYR A 204 -8.81 -0.44 -20.21
N ALA A 205 -9.02 -1.35 -19.25
CA ALA A 205 -8.03 -1.62 -18.20
C ALA A 205 -6.67 -2.06 -18.79
N ALA A 206 -6.69 -2.93 -19.81
CA ALA A 206 -5.49 -3.37 -20.51
C ALA A 206 -4.76 -2.21 -21.18
N ARG A 207 -5.47 -1.33 -21.91
CA ARG A 207 -4.84 -0.15 -22.55
C ARG A 207 -4.22 0.80 -21.52
N GLN A 208 -4.87 1.05 -20.38
CA GLN A 208 -4.32 1.91 -19.33
C GLN A 208 -3.05 1.29 -18.71
N ALA A 209 -3.09 0.01 -18.41
CA ALA A 209 -1.95 -0.73 -17.88
C ALA A 209 -0.77 -0.74 -18.87
N GLN A 210 -1.02 -1.04 -20.16
CA GLN A 210 0.01 -1.05 -21.20
C GLN A 210 0.67 0.32 -21.36
N LYS A 211 -0.12 1.40 -21.38
CA LYS A 211 0.40 2.78 -21.46
C LYS A 211 1.39 3.11 -20.33
N ILE A 212 1.17 2.56 -19.13
CA ILE A 212 2.09 2.75 -17.99
C ILE A 212 3.42 2.03 -18.27
N LEU A 213 3.37 0.76 -18.70
CA LEU A 213 4.58 -0.02 -19.00
C LEU A 213 5.36 0.60 -20.17
N ASP A 214 4.68 0.97 -21.25
CA ASP A 214 5.31 1.58 -22.42
C ASP A 214 6.03 2.88 -22.06
N ASN A 215 5.41 3.71 -21.22
CA ASN A 215 6.01 4.98 -20.80
C ASN A 215 7.23 4.78 -19.91
N ALA A 216 7.17 3.86 -18.96
CA ALA A 216 8.32 3.51 -18.11
C ALA A 216 9.48 2.92 -18.92
N ASN A 217 9.18 2.00 -19.82
CA ASN A 217 10.15 1.36 -20.71
C ASN A 217 10.83 2.40 -21.64
N ALA A 218 10.04 3.30 -22.23
CA ALA A 218 10.57 4.39 -23.08
C ALA A 218 11.52 5.34 -22.32
N GLN A 219 11.39 5.44 -20.99
CA GLN A 219 12.33 6.17 -20.13
C GLN A 219 13.49 5.33 -19.61
N GLY A 220 13.59 4.06 -20.03
CA GLY A 220 14.70 3.17 -19.72
C GLY A 220 14.60 2.51 -18.35
N ALA A 221 13.40 2.28 -17.84
CA ALA A 221 13.21 1.47 -16.63
C ALA A 221 13.48 -0.01 -16.93
N ASP A 222 14.30 -0.67 -16.11
CA ASP A 222 14.55 -2.10 -16.18
C ASP A 222 13.36 -2.89 -15.59
N LEU A 223 12.67 -2.30 -14.59
CA LEU A 223 11.49 -2.86 -13.94
C LEU A 223 10.69 -1.76 -13.24
N LEU A 224 9.44 -2.08 -12.89
CA LEU A 224 8.58 -1.24 -12.06
C LEU A 224 8.38 -1.83 -10.68
N ILE A 225 8.25 -0.97 -9.67
CA ILE A 225 7.78 -1.36 -8.34
C ILE A 225 6.42 -0.78 -8.02
N THR A 226 5.60 -1.57 -7.31
CA THR A 226 4.31 -1.10 -6.80
C THR A 226 4.03 -1.63 -5.39
N ALA A 227 3.13 -0.95 -4.68
CA ALA A 227 2.61 -1.35 -3.37
C ALA A 227 1.13 -1.80 -3.44
N CYS A 228 0.57 -1.92 -4.64
CA CYS A 228 -0.85 -2.20 -4.83
C CYS A 228 -1.07 -3.55 -5.53
N PRO A 229 -1.62 -4.59 -4.84
CA PRO A 229 -1.91 -5.87 -5.47
C PRO A 229 -2.90 -5.78 -6.65
N LEU A 230 -3.83 -4.83 -6.62
CA LEU A 230 -4.74 -4.61 -7.75
C LEU A 230 -3.99 -4.06 -8.97
N CYS A 231 -3.06 -3.14 -8.75
CA CYS A 231 -2.19 -2.63 -9.81
C CYS A 231 -1.26 -3.71 -10.34
N MET A 232 -0.61 -4.48 -9.45
CA MET A 232 0.21 -5.63 -9.82
C MET A 232 -0.55 -6.58 -10.74
N TYR A 233 -1.76 -6.99 -10.33
CA TYR A 233 -2.60 -7.89 -11.13
C TYR A 233 -2.86 -7.31 -12.52
N ASN A 234 -3.24 -6.02 -12.61
CA ASN A 234 -3.60 -5.41 -13.89
C ASN A 234 -2.38 -5.23 -14.81
N LEU A 235 -1.25 -4.79 -14.25
CA LEU A 235 0.00 -4.60 -14.99
C LEU A 235 0.60 -5.92 -15.49
N VAL A 236 0.45 -7.02 -14.74
CA VAL A 236 1.01 -8.32 -15.13
C VAL A 236 0.04 -9.12 -15.99
N GLN A 237 -1.27 -9.15 -15.67
CA GLN A 237 -2.20 -10.06 -16.34
C GLN A 237 -2.85 -9.47 -17.61
N ASN A 238 -2.85 -8.14 -17.76
CA ASN A 238 -3.57 -7.48 -18.84
C ASN A 238 -2.65 -6.72 -19.81
N THR A 239 -1.34 -6.95 -19.78
CA THR A 239 -0.34 -6.33 -20.66
C THR A 239 0.54 -7.38 -21.33
N ASP A 240 1.42 -6.94 -22.23
CA ASP A 240 2.46 -7.77 -22.88
C ASP A 240 3.68 -8.02 -21.97
N GLN A 241 3.68 -7.46 -20.74
CA GLN A 241 4.77 -7.55 -19.78
C GLN A 241 6.13 -7.06 -20.32
N SER A 242 6.10 -6.05 -21.17
CA SER A 242 7.30 -5.46 -21.76
C SER A 242 8.27 -4.85 -20.73
N CYS A 243 7.77 -4.54 -19.52
CA CYS A 243 8.55 -4.14 -18.37
C CYS A 243 8.14 -4.98 -17.15
N PRO A 244 9.05 -5.72 -16.51
CA PRO A 244 8.75 -6.50 -15.30
C PRO A 244 8.18 -5.62 -14.19
N VAL A 245 7.23 -6.16 -13.40
CA VAL A 245 6.63 -5.48 -12.25
C VAL A 245 6.79 -6.35 -11.02
N VAL A 246 7.34 -5.78 -9.93
CA VAL A 246 7.53 -6.47 -8.65
C VAL A 246 6.97 -5.62 -7.50
N TYR A 247 6.78 -6.22 -6.34
CA TYR A 247 6.45 -5.44 -5.16
C TYR A 247 7.69 -4.76 -4.58
N PHE A 248 7.51 -3.55 -4.06
CA PHE A 248 8.62 -2.79 -3.46
C PHE A 248 9.28 -3.55 -2.29
N THR A 249 8.51 -4.37 -1.55
CA THR A 249 9.01 -5.17 -0.43
C THR A 249 9.93 -6.30 -0.87
N GLU A 250 9.74 -6.86 -2.06
CA GLU A 250 10.62 -7.89 -2.62
C GLU A 250 12.04 -7.32 -2.81
N LEU A 251 12.14 -6.12 -3.42
CA LEU A 251 13.43 -5.45 -3.58
C LEU A 251 14.02 -4.98 -2.25
N LEU A 252 13.20 -4.59 -1.29
CA LEU A 252 13.67 -4.26 0.05
C LEU A 252 14.27 -5.50 0.72
N ALA A 253 13.58 -6.63 0.70
CA ALA A 253 14.06 -7.89 1.27
C ALA A 253 15.37 -8.35 0.59
N GLU A 254 15.46 -8.29 -0.76
CA GLU A 254 16.68 -8.56 -1.52
C GLU A 254 17.82 -7.67 -1.07
N ALA A 255 17.61 -6.36 -0.98
CA ALA A 255 18.62 -5.39 -0.57
C ALA A 255 19.10 -5.59 0.88
N LEU A 256 18.21 -6.03 1.78
CA LEU A 256 18.52 -6.36 3.17
C LEU A 256 19.13 -7.75 3.34
N GLY A 257 19.36 -8.49 2.24
CA GLY A 257 20.01 -9.81 2.25
C GLY A 257 19.13 -10.94 2.75
N CYS A 258 17.79 -10.82 2.64
CA CYS A 258 16.90 -11.96 2.81
C CYS A 258 17.09 -12.93 1.62
N GLY A 259 17.09 -14.24 1.88
CA GLY A 259 17.22 -15.25 0.83
C GLY A 259 15.99 -15.31 -0.08
N GLU A 260 16.16 -15.74 -1.34
CA GLU A 260 15.03 -15.99 -2.25
C GLU A 260 14.09 -17.10 -1.72
N GLU A 261 14.62 -18.03 -0.92
CA GLU A 261 13.85 -19.08 -0.27
C GLU A 261 12.99 -18.57 0.89
N ASP A 262 13.29 -17.38 1.39
CA ASP A 262 12.59 -16.73 2.52
C ASP A 262 11.40 -15.86 2.03
N VAL A 263 11.41 -15.40 0.78
CA VAL A 263 10.42 -14.53 0.13
C VAL A 263 9.48 -15.36 -0.76
#